data_6f9a051d3199f949fcf6ea2657259484
#
_entry.id   6f9a051d3199f949fcf6ea2657259484
#
_cell.length_a   1.000
_cell.length_b   1.000
_cell.length_c   1.000
_cell.angle_alpha   90.00
_cell.angle_beta   90.00
_cell.angle_gamma   90.00
#
_symmetry.space_group_name_H-M   'P 1'
#
loop_
_entity.id
_entity.type
_entity.pdbx_description
1 polymer ?
#
loop_
_entity_poly.entity_id
_entity_poly.type
_entity_poly.pdbx_seq_one_letter_code
_entity_poly.pdbx_strand_id
1 'polypeptide(L)'
;MLVFTMKTRNWFSFVLCCMMMCFVSCTGNDGSGEEPGPDLQGDLVITSSSSFVVADGSDAVTLTVKKGDTDVTAAAKIYMNNAVYSSTTFTTTEPGEYEFFASYEGDISEKIKVKAVAEGVTPLPEDGQPDNFDSFRRRALVIQSTGTWCQFCPLATGGIQEYLANHKEGDAVFAAAHDGDEMSNDYSSKVNTWIGVTTFPTVTMNLNNISSSLTMSTNFSQNASLIDEAVSQFVGEKAMSGIAVAVSGREDTGKLDVIGQVKIGETGQYRIVAWLLEDGIKAEQTVASGIEGDFSTHNNVLRLSSSSKAYGEQLGQNQTLSKGTLVDFAMEMNLNDATLNSLGNCKVAVMVTSAKTGRYVVDNVVLCPINDAVAFEYK
;
A
#
# COMPACT_ATOMS: atom_id res chain seq x y z
N MET A 1 42.90 -39.88 1.53
CA MET A 1 42.76 -40.75 0.37
C MET A 1 41.46 -41.53 0.57
N LEU A 2 40.39 -41.01 0.04
CA LEU A 2 39.12 -41.76 -0.24
C LEU A 2 38.36 -40.90 -1.24
N VAL A 3 38.27 -41.45 -2.43
CA VAL A 3 37.56 -40.91 -3.59
C VAL A 3 36.09 -41.36 -3.46
N PHE A 4 35.15 -40.46 -3.65
CA PHE A 4 33.76 -40.85 -3.94
C PHE A 4 33.30 -40.18 -5.23
N THR A 5 33.00 -41.08 -6.14
CA THR A 5 32.60 -40.90 -7.52
C THR A 5 31.19 -40.31 -7.66
N MET A 6 31.04 -39.38 -8.59
CA MET A 6 29.79 -38.88 -9.16
C MET A 6 29.04 -40.02 -9.86
N LYS A 7 27.74 -40.04 -9.67
CA LYS A 7 26.81 -40.85 -10.48
C LYS A 7 25.78 -39.96 -11.14
N THR A 8 26.03 -39.70 -12.40
CA THR A 8 25.07 -39.09 -13.35
C THR A 8 23.93 -40.09 -13.65
N ARG A 9 22.71 -39.61 -13.67
CA ARG A 9 21.58 -40.32 -14.24
C ARG A 9 20.83 -39.46 -15.23
N ASN A 10 21.11 -39.67 -16.50
CA ASN A 10 20.30 -39.29 -17.64
C ASN A 10 18.94 -40.02 -17.57
N TRP A 11 17.84 -39.30 -17.88
CA TRP A 11 16.66 -39.96 -18.38
C TRP A 11 16.12 -39.26 -19.62
N PHE A 12 15.90 -40.13 -20.56
CA PHE A 12 15.63 -39.99 -21.96
C PHE A 12 14.23 -39.46 -22.28
N SER A 13 14.20 -38.82 -23.41
CA SER A 13 13.07 -38.53 -24.32
C SER A 13 11.99 -39.60 -24.35
N PHE A 14 10.73 -39.17 -24.47
CA PHE A 14 9.68 -39.99 -25.12
C PHE A 14 8.95 -39.16 -26.17
N VAL A 15 9.16 -39.58 -27.31
CA VAL A 15 8.58 -39.65 -28.63
C VAL A 15 7.09 -39.28 -28.73
N LEU A 16 6.89 -38.36 -29.64
CA LEU A 16 5.76 -38.01 -30.50
C LEU A 16 5.03 -39.27 -31.02
N CYS A 17 3.73 -39.35 -30.81
CA CYS A 17 2.87 -40.27 -31.59
C CYS A 17 1.64 -39.49 -32.12
N CYS A 18 1.71 -39.14 -33.41
CA CYS A 18 0.57 -38.74 -34.22
C CYS A 18 -0.37 -39.92 -34.39
N MET A 19 -1.65 -39.77 -34.10
CA MET A 19 -2.70 -40.57 -34.70
C MET A 19 -3.76 -39.66 -35.33
N MET A 20 -3.67 -39.57 -36.65
CA MET A 20 -4.79 -39.23 -37.51
C MET A 20 -5.86 -40.31 -37.40
N MET A 21 -7.10 -39.91 -37.14
CA MET A 21 -8.24 -40.72 -37.57
C MET A 21 -9.28 -39.87 -38.26
N CYS A 22 -9.63 -40.39 -39.39
CA CYS A 22 -10.47 -39.78 -40.41
C CYS A 22 -11.96 -39.76 -40.05
N PHE A 23 -12.60 -38.79 -40.56
CA PHE A 23 -13.99 -38.56 -40.93
C PHE A 23 -14.94 -39.77 -40.92
N VAL A 24 -16.08 -39.57 -40.27
CA VAL A 24 -17.38 -40.03 -40.76
C VAL A 24 -18.37 -38.88 -40.67
N SER A 25 -18.82 -38.45 -41.81
CA SER A 25 -19.97 -37.56 -42.03
C SER A 25 -21.25 -38.34 -41.70
N CYS A 26 -22.10 -37.80 -40.86
CA CYS A 26 -23.52 -38.10 -40.85
C CYS A 26 -24.31 -36.78 -40.85
N THR A 27 -24.93 -36.54 -41.98
CA THR A 27 -25.99 -35.57 -42.17
C THR A 27 -27.21 -35.94 -41.31
N GLY A 28 -27.63 -35.04 -40.43
CA GLY A 28 -28.90 -35.07 -39.73
C GLY A 28 -29.32 -33.65 -39.48
N ASN A 29 -30.23 -33.18 -40.32
CA ASN A 29 -30.83 -31.84 -40.27
C ASN A 29 -31.91 -31.88 -39.19
N ASP A 30 -31.79 -31.02 -38.15
CA ASP A 30 -32.95 -30.41 -37.51
C ASP A 30 -32.51 -29.13 -36.82
N GLY A 31 -33.19 -28.02 -37.22
CA GLY A 31 -32.82 -26.66 -36.89
C GLY A 31 -33.22 -26.24 -35.47
N SER A 32 -32.28 -25.62 -34.80
CA SER A 32 -32.42 -24.40 -34.03
C SER A 32 -31.01 -23.78 -33.99
N GLY A 33 -30.70 -23.02 -35.04
CA GLY A 33 -29.41 -22.34 -35.13
C GLY A 33 -29.43 -21.15 -34.19
N GLU A 34 -28.83 -21.32 -33.00
CA GLU A 34 -28.14 -20.21 -32.38
C GLU A 34 -26.88 -20.00 -33.21
N GLU A 35 -26.80 -18.89 -33.93
CA GLU A 35 -25.55 -18.45 -34.52
C GLU A 35 -24.51 -18.38 -33.41
N PRO A 36 -23.30 -18.93 -33.57
CA PRO A 36 -22.23 -18.68 -32.60
C PRO A 36 -22.04 -17.17 -32.54
N GLY A 37 -22.19 -16.61 -31.35
CA GLY A 37 -21.90 -15.22 -31.08
C GLY A 37 -20.49 -14.86 -31.56
N PRO A 38 -20.19 -13.58 -31.75
CA PRO A 38 -18.87 -13.16 -32.21
C PRO A 38 -17.80 -13.74 -31.29
N ASP A 39 -16.78 -14.34 -31.89
CA ASP A 39 -15.60 -14.86 -31.16
C ASP A 39 -14.86 -13.66 -30.55
N LEU A 40 -15.18 -13.36 -29.29
CA LEU A 40 -14.64 -12.22 -28.56
C LEU A 40 -13.21 -12.57 -28.11
N GLN A 41 -12.23 -11.84 -28.66
CA GLN A 41 -10.82 -12.01 -28.30
C GLN A 41 -10.47 -11.14 -27.07
N GLY A 42 -9.55 -11.65 -26.25
CA GLY A 42 -9.03 -10.98 -25.07
C GLY A 42 -9.37 -11.72 -23.76
N ASP A 43 -8.76 -11.27 -22.68
CA ASP A 43 -8.97 -11.86 -21.36
C ASP A 43 -10.35 -11.48 -20.80
N LEU A 44 -10.94 -12.40 -20.03
CA LEU A 44 -12.13 -12.10 -19.25
C LEU A 44 -11.72 -11.35 -17.98
N VAL A 45 -12.27 -10.17 -17.78
CA VAL A 45 -11.96 -9.30 -16.63
C VAL A 45 -13.25 -8.90 -15.93
N ILE A 46 -13.28 -9.05 -14.60
CA ILE A 46 -14.30 -8.44 -13.75
C ILE A 46 -13.69 -7.22 -13.03
N THR A 47 -14.46 -6.14 -12.93
CA THR A 47 -14.09 -4.93 -12.19
C THR A 47 -15.24 -4.48 -11.29
N SER A 48 -14.95 -3.70 -10.26
CA SER A 48 -15.94 -3.01 -9.43
C SER A 48 -15.78 -1.50 -9.54
N SER A 49 -16.87 -0.75 -9.37
CA SER A 49 -16.84 0.73 -9.38
C SER A 49 -16.02 1.32 -8.23
N SER A 50 -15.89 0.60 -7.11
CA SER A 50 -15.04 0.93 -5.97
C SER A 50 -14.43 -0.35 -5.38
N SER A 51 -13.29 -0.24 -4.70
CA SER A 51 -12.69 -1.36 -3.96
C SER A 51 -13.28 -1.53 -2.55
N PHE A 52 -14.14 -0.63 -2.12
CA PHE A 52 -14.87 -0.73 -0.85
C PHE A 52 -16.32 -0.25 -0.97
N VAL A 53 -17.13 -0.62 0.04
CA VAL A 53 -18.51 -0.23 0.24
C VAL A 53 -18.75 -0.06 1.76
N VAL A 54 -19.61 0.88 2.16
CA VAL A 54 -20.02 0.99 3.56
C VAL A 54 -21.10 -0.06 3.83
N ALA A 55 -20.94 -0.83 4.91
CA ALA A 55 -21.87 -1.90 5.28
C ALA A 55 -23.12 -1.36 5.98
N ASP A 56 -23.83 -0.42 5.33
CA ASP A 56 -25.10 0.20 5.80
C ASP A 56 -26.33 -0.35 5.06
N GLY A 57 -26.13 -1.25 4.11
CA GLY A 57 -27.18 -1.83 3.28
C GLY A 57 -27.66 -0.93 2.14
N SER A 58 -27.19 0.31 2.05
CA SER A 58 -27.59 1.28 1.02
C SER A 58 -26.45 1.67 0.08
N ASP A 59 -25.23 1.78 0.59
CA ASP A 59 -24.04 2.00 -0.23
C ASP A 59 -23.77 0.80 -1.14
N ALA A 60 -23.36 1.03 -2.38
CA ALA A 60 -23.33 -0.01 -3.39
C ALA A 60 -22.16 0.17 -4.38
N VAL A 61 -21.57 -0.94 -4.77
CA VAL A 61 -20.62 -0.99 -5.87
C VAL A 61 -21.21 -1.75 -7.06
N THR A 62 -20.89 -1.28 -8.28
CA THR A 62 -21.29 -1.93 -9.53
C THR A 62 -20.18 -2.83 -10.02
N LEU A 63 -20.53 -4.09 -10.35
CA LEU A 63 -19.63 -5.07 -10.96
C LEU A 63 -19.82 -5.04 -12.47
N THR A 64 -18.71 -4.98 -13.21
CA THR A 64 -18.69 -4.98 -14.68
C THR A 64 -17.79 -6.10 -15.18
N VAL A 65 -18.25 -6.85 -16.16
CA VAL A 65 -17.47 -7.95 -16.78
C VAL A 65 -17.20 -7.62 -18.24
N LYS A 66 -15.93 -7.69 -18.65
CA LYS A 66 -15.52 -7.46 -20.03
C LYS A 66 -14.75 -8.66 -20.58
N LYS A 67 -14.95 -8.95 -21.86
CA LYS A 67 -14.14 -9.86 -22.66
C LYS A 67 -13.41 -9.03 -23.71
N GLY A 68 -12.11 -8.79 -23.51
CA GLY A 68 -11.40 -7.74 -24.23
C GLY A 68 -12.05 -6.37 -24.00
N ASP A 69 -12.44 -5.67 -25.06
CA ASP A 69 -13.11 -4.36 -24.98
C ASP A 69 -14.65 -4.46 -24.90
N THR A 70 -15.21 -5.67 -25.03
CA THR A 70 -16.67 -5.87 -25.07
C THR A 70 -17.23 -6.09 -23.65
N ASP A 71 -18.26 -5.32 -23.30
CA ASP A 71 -19.02 -5.52 -22.08
C ASP A 71 -19.95 -6.76 -22.22
N VAL A 72 -19.70 -7.78 -21.41
CA VAL A 72 -20.46 -9.02 -21.37
C VAL A 72 -21.16 -9.23 -20.03
N THR A 73 -21.29 -8.18 -19.21
CA THR A 73 -21.81 -8.23 -17.84
C THR A 73 -23.18 -8.92 -17.77
N ALA A 74 -24.07 -8.62 -18.71
CA ALA A 74 -25.43 -9.19 -18.74
C ALA A 74 -25.46 -10.70 -19.07
N ALA A 75 -24.44 -11.22 -19.74
CA ALA A 75 -24.34 -12.62 -20.17
C ALA A 75 -23.39 -13.46 -19.29
N ALA A 76 -22.50 -12.81 -18.57
CA ALA A 76 -21.54 -13.46 -17.69
C ALA A 76 -22.22 -13.95 -16.39
N LYS A 77 -21.68 -15.03 -15.81
CA LYS A 77 -22.03 -15.46 -14.45
C LYS A 77 -21.04 -14.87 -13.47
N ILE A 78 -21.54 -14.12 -12.48
CA ILE A 78 -20.73 -13.56 -11.40
C ILE A 78 -20.80 -14.50 -10.19
N TYR A 79 -19.70 -14.63 -9.49
CA TYR A 79 -19.58 -15.40 -8.26
C TYR A 79 -19.06 -14.49 -7.14
N MET A 80 -19.62 -14.64 -5.96
CA MET A 80 -19.18 -14.02 -4.71
C MET A 80 -18.82 -15.11 -3.71
N ASN A 81 -17.60 -15.09 -3.17
CA ASN A 81 -17.11 -16.09 -2.23
C ASN A 81 -17.33 -17.55 -2.73
N ASN A 82 -17.11 -17.77 -4.01
CA ASN A 82 -17.32 -19.03 -4.75
C ASN A 82 -18.79 -19.50 -4.91
N ALA A 83 -19.77 -18.71 -4.51
CA ALA A 83 -21.19 -18.97 -4.77
C ALA A 83 -21.71 -18.07 -5.91
N VAL A 84 -22.68 -18.57 -6.69
CA VAL A 84 -23.30 -17.75 -7.76
C VAL A 84 -23.93 -16.51 -7.16
N TYR A 85 -23.59 -15.37 -7.71
CA TYR A 85 -24.12 -14.06 -7.34
C TYR A 85 -24.96 -13.51 -8.50
N SER A 86 -26.27 -13.29 -8.26
CA SER A 86 -27.24 -13.00 -9.32
C SER A 86 -27.43 -11.51 -9.61
N SER A 87 -26.64 -10.63 -8.97
CA SER A 87 -26.72 -9.18 -9.17
C SER A 87 -25.42 -8.64 -9.75
N THR A 88 -25.51 -7.54 -10.47
CA THR A 88 -24.35 -6.72 -10.87
C THR A 88 -24.07 -5.57 -9.91
N THR A 89 -24.90 -5.42 -8.86
CA THR A 89 -24.72 -4.43 -7.81
C THR A 89 -24.54 -5.15 -6.49
N PHE A 90 -23.47 -4.82 -5.76
CA PHE A 90 -23.18 -5.39 -4.45
C PHE A 90 -23.41 -4.34 -3.35
N THR A 91 -24.19 -4.71 -2.35
CA THR A 91 -24.40 -4.00 -1.09
C THR A 91 -24.48 -5.02 0.05
N THR A 92 -24.18 -4.61 1.27
CA THR A 92 -24.19 -5.49 2.45
C THR A 92 -24.40 -4.69 3.73
N THR A 93 -24.85 -5.35 4.79
CA THR A 93 -24.86 -4.83 6.17
C THR A 93 -23.78 -5.46 7.04
N GLU A 94 -23.01 -6.42 6.49
CA GLU A 94 -21.98 -7.15 7.23
C GLU A 94 -20.59 -6.67 6.78
N PRO A 95 -19.79 -6.04 7.67
CA PRO A 95 -18.42 -5.70 7.38
C PRO A 95 -17.56 -6.95 7.10
N GLY A 96 -16.67 -6.85 6.12
CA GLY A 96 -15.81 -7.98 5.75
C GLY A 96 -15.17 -7.84 4.37
N GLU A 97 -14.45 -8.85 3.94
CA GLU A 97 -13.86 -8.93 2.60
C GLU A 97 -14.69 -9.87 1.73
N TYR A 98 -15.10 -9.40 0.57
CA TYR A 98 -15.90 -10.13 -0.41
C TYR A 98 -15.10 -10.31 -1.68
N GLU A 99 -14.95 -11.57 -2.12
CA GLU A 99 -14.20 -11.94 -3.29
C GLU A 99 -15.16 -12.21 -4.45
N PHE A 100 -14.90 -11.58 -5.61
CA PHE A 100 -15.71 -11.75 -6.81
C PHE A 100 -14.85 -12.25 -7.97
N PHE A 101 -15.45 -13.12 -8.80
CA PHE A 101 -14.94 -13.49 -10.10
C PHE A 101 -16.10 -13.77 -11.06
N ALA A 102 -15.81 -13.80 -12.36
CA ALA A 102 -16.82 -14.05 -13.38
C ALA A 102 -16.44 -15.25 -14.26
N SER A 103 -17.45 -15.89 -14.84
CA SER A 103 -17.27 -16.83 -15.93
C SER A 103 -18.15 -16.48 -17.13
N TYR A 104 -17.59 -16.61 -18.33
CA TYR A 104 -18.27 -16.36 -19.59
C TYR A 104 -17.67 -17.26 -20.69
N GLU A 105 -18.53 -18.02 -21.41
CA GLU A 105 -18.15 -18.93 -22.53
C GLU A 105 -16.98 -19.89 -22.21
N GLY A 106 -16.87 -20.32 -20.96
CA GLY A 106 -15.82 -21.24 -20.51
C GLY A 106 -14.58 -20.59 -19.94
N ASP A 107 -14.42 -19.28 -20.09
CA ASP A 107 -13.37 -18.50 -19.45
C ASP A 107 -13.74 -18.12 -18.02
N ILE A 108 -12.72 -17.93 -17.19
CA ILE A 108 -12.86 -17.50 -15.80
C ILE A 108 -11.93 -16.30 -15.59
N SER A 109 -12.46 -15.22 -15.02
CA SER A 109 -11.65 -14.04 -14.69
C SER A 109 -10.76 -14.26 -13.49
N GLU A 110 -9.72 -13.44 -13.36
CA GLU A 110 -9.06 -13.25 -12.08
C GLU A 110 -10.06 -12.76 -11.01
N LYS A 111 -9.72 -13.02 -9.75
CA LYS A 111 -10.53 -12.61 -8.61
C LYS A 111 -10.26 -11.17 -8.22
N ILE A 112 -11.30 -10.43 -7.90
CA ILE A 112 -11.22 -9.11 -7.28
C ILE A 112 -11.77 -9.16 -5.86
N LYS A 113 -11.36 -8.21 -5.03
CA LYS A 113 -11.84 -8.05 -3.66
C LYS A 113 -12.53 -6.71 -3.50
N VAL A 114 -13.66 -6.73 -2.81
CA VAL A 114 -14.38 -5.53 -2.35
C VAL A 114 -14.45 -5.61 -0.83
N LYS A 115 -13.97 -4.57 -0.15
CA LYS A 115 -14.04 -4.48 1.31
C LYS A 115 -15.33 -3.78 1.73
N ALA A 116 -16.15 -4.45 2.55
CA ALA A 116 -17.23 -3.79 3.26
C ALA A 116 -16.68 -3.24 4.59
N VAL A 117 -16.64 -1.90 4.71
CA VAL A 117 -16.25 -1.21 5.94
C VAL A 117 -17.48 -0.99 6.82
N ALA A 118 -17.28 -0.97 8.14
CA ALA A 118 -18.40 -0.81 9.05
C ALA A 118 -19.07 0.55 8.89
N GLU A 119 -20.37 0.62 9.19
CA GLU A 119 -21.10 1.88 9.32
C GLU A 119 -20.44 2.81 10.35
N GLY A 120 -20.48 4.11 10.10
CA GLY A 120 -19.91 5.14 10.98
C GLY A 120 -18.42 5.40 10.79
N VAL A 121 -17.77 4.84 9.74
CA VAL A 121 -16.42 5.25 9.37
C VAL A 121 -16.37 6.72 8.94
N THR A 122 -15.23 7.36 9.18
CA THR A 122 -14.97 8.74 8.73
C THR A 122 -15.17 8.83 7.21
N PRO A 123 -16.00 9.76 6.70
CA PRO A 123 -16.23 9.86 5.27
C PRO A 123 -14.99 10.37 4.54
N LEU A 124 -14.77 9.86 3.33
CA LEU A 124 -13.72 10.36 2.46
C LEU A 124 -14.11 11.75 1.92
N PRO A 125 -13.20 12.73 1.93
CA PRO A 125 -13.46 14.05 1.37
C PRO A 125 -13.70 13.98 -0.14
N GLU A 126 -14.60 14.84 -0.64
CA GLU A 126 -14.80 14.99 -2.08
C GLU A 126 -13.56 15.56 -2.76
N ASP A 127 -13.30 15.12 -3.99
CA ASP A 127 -12.23 15.68 -4.82
C ASP A 127 -12.64 17.07 -5.35
N GLY A 128 -11.98 18.11 -4.86
CA GLY A 128 -12.28 19.49 -5.24
C GLY A 128 -11.78 19.88 -6.66
N GLN A 129 -10.94 19.03 -7.29
CA GLN A 129 -10.39 19.28 -8.64
C GLN A 129 -10.33 17.98 -9.47
N PRO A 130 -11.48 17.41 -9.86
CA PRO A 130 -11.50 16.08 -10.45
C PRO A 130 -10.82 15.99 -11.83
N ASP A 131 -10.88 17.05 -12.66
CA ASP A 131 -10.53 16.97 -14.08
C ASP A 131 -9.28 17.78 -14.50
N ASN A 132 -8.90 18.82 -13.76
CA ASN A 132 -7.80 19.70 -14.11
C ASN A 132 -6.82 19.89 -12.96
N PHE A 133 -5.70 19.20 -13.03
CA PHE A 133 -4.59 19.40 -12.09
C PHE A 133 -3.25 19.34 -12.82
N ASP A 134 -2.28 20.15 -12.36
CA ASP A 134 -0.91 20.08 -12.87
C ASP A 134 -0.12 19.02 -12.13
N SER A 135 -0.15 19.09 -10.80
CA SER A 135 0.52 18.12 -9.93
C SER A 135 -0.12 18.12 -8.53
N PHE A 136 0.43 17.29 -7.64
CA PHE A 136 0.01 17.22 -6.23
C PHE A 136 1.08 17.82 -5.33
N ARG A 137 0.66 18.31 -4.15
CA ARG A 137 1.60 18.60 -3.08
C ARG A 137 2.34 17.32 -2.71
N ARG A 138 3.67 17.40 -2.74
CA ARG A 138 4.55 16.29 -2.45
C ARG A 138 5.09 16.41 -1.03
N ARG A 139 5.09 15.30 -0.30
CA ARG A 139 5.73 15.22 1.02
C ARG A 139 6.77 14.12 1.04
N ALA A 140 7.84 14.37 1.77
CA ALA A 140 8.90 13.40 1.99
C ALA A 140 8.58 12.52 3.20
N LEU A 141 8.93 11.23 3.14
CA LEU A 141 8.99 10.35 4.30
C LEU A 141 10.43 10.32 4.82
N VAL A 142 10.66 10.80 6.03
CA VAL A 142 11.94 10.74 6.72
C VAL A 142 11.89 9.61 7.74
N ILE A 143 12.80 8.63 7.61
CA ILE A 143 12.83 7.45 8.48
C ILE A 143 14.09 7.49 9.31
N GLN A 144 13.93 7.48 10.63
CA GLN A 144 14.99 7.27 11.59
C GLN A 144 15.00 5.82 12.03
N SER A 145 16.03 5.06 11.65
CA SER A 145 16.32 3.75 12.25
C SER A 145 17.07 4.00 13.55
N THR A 146 16.52 3.52 14.68
CA THR A 146 16.91 3.93 16.03
C THR A 146 16.74 2.78 17.04
N GLY A 147 17.16 3.01 18.29
CA GLY A 147 16.92 2.14 19.43
C GLY A 147 17.29 2.85 20.72
N THR A 148 16.62 2.54 21.82
CA THR A 148 16.85 3.17 23.14
C THR A 148 18.27 2.92 23.69
N TRP A 149 18.88 1.80 23.29
CA TRP A 149 20.26 1.44 23.62
C TRP A 149 21.32 2.23 22.86
N CYS A 150 20.93 2.88 21.75
CA CYS A 150 21.84 3.55 20.83
C CYS A 150 22.25 4.94 21.36
N GLN A 151 23.44 5.06 21.92
CA GLN A 151 23.89 6.30 22.57
C GLN A 151 24.05 7.51 21.64
N PHE A 152 24.17 7.31 20.33
CA PHE A 152 24.29 8.37 19.32
C PHE A 152 22.99 8.66 18.57
N CYS A 153 21.95 7.86 18.78
CA CYS A 153 20.63 8.09 18.18
C CYS A 153 20.00 9.44 18.57
N PRO A 154 20.24 9.98 19.78
CA PRO A 154 19.85 11.34 20.14
C PRO A 154 20.31 12.44 19.19
N LEU A 155 21.41 12.27 18.46
CA LEU A 155 21.88 13.25 17.46
C LEU A 155 20.90 13.39 16.29
N ALA A 156 20.36 12.26 15.82
CA ALA A 156 19.32 12.27 14.78
C ALA A 156 17.99 12.80 15.32
N THR A 157 17.58 12.33 16.51
CA THR A 157 16.35 12.78 17.19
C THR A 157 16.37 14.30 17.41
N GLY A 158 17.47 14.87 17.93
CA GLY A 158 17.59 16.31 18.15
C GLY A 158 17.54 17.11 16.85
N GLY A 159 18.17 16.59 15.78
CA GLY A 159 18.08 17.22 14.44
C GLY A 159 16.65 17.20 13.90
N ILE A 160 15.91 16.10 14.05
CA ILE A 160 14.49 16.01 13.66
C ILE A 160 13.63 16.97 14.50
N GLN A 161 13.84 17.03 15.80
CA GLN A 161 13.10 17.95 16.68
C GLN A 161 13.35 19.42 16.29
N GLU A 162 14.59 19.81 15.99
CA GLU A 162 14.92 21.15 15.55
C GLU A 162 14.35 21.47 14.16
N TYR A 163 14.37 20.53 13.22
CA TYR A 163 13.69 20.66 11.94
C TYR A 163 12.19 20.93 12.15
N LEU A 164 11.49 20.10 12.94
CA LEU A 164 10.06 20.24 13.22
C LEU A 164 9.71 21.55 13.95
N ALA A 165 10.63 22.08 14.75
CA ALA A 165 10.42 23.36 15.43
C ALA A 165 10.43 24.54 14.44
N ASN A 166 11.22 24.46 13.38
CA ASN A 166 11.45 25.53 12.41
C ASN A 166 10.61 25.41 11.15
N HIS A 167 10.10 24.21 10.79
CA HIS A 167 9.33 23.93 9.58
C HIS A 167 7.91 23.49 9.95
N LYS A 168 6.94 24.37 9.72
CA LYS A 168 5.52 24.16 10.07
C LYS A 168 4.65 23.77 8.86
N GLU A 169 5.20 23.82 7.66
CA GLU A 169 4.52 23.56 6.39
C GLU A 169 4.05 22.11 6.24
N GLY A 170 4.65 21.20 7.01
CA GLY A 170 4.33 19.77 6.95
C GLY A 170 4.79 19.11 5.65
N ASP A 171 5.95 19.52 5.12
CA ASP A 171 6.54 18.96 3.89
C ASP A 171 7.24 17.61 4.12
N ALA A 172 7.40 17.20 5.38
CA ALA A 172 7.93 15.90 5.75
C ALA A 172 7.03 15.17 6.76
N VAL A 173 6.89 13.87 6.56
CA VAL A 173 6.35 12.90 7.51
C VAL A 173 7.51 12.12 8.10
N PHE A 174 7.55 12.01 9.42
CA PHE A 174 8.62 11.30 10.12
C PHE A 174 8.12 9.95 10.63
N ALA A 175 9.00 8.94 10.59
CA ALA A 175 8.77 7.64 11.18
C ALA A 175 10.04 7.14 11.90
N ALA A 176 9.89 6.59 13.10
CA ALA A 176 10.96 5.96 13.84
C ALA A 176 10.81 4.43 13.77
N ALA A 177 11.77 3.77 13.13
CA ALA A 177 11.87 2.32 13.06
C ALA A 177 12.82 1.83 14.14
N HIS A 178 12.28 1.44 15.29
CA HIS A 178 13.02 0.94 16.44
C HIS A 178 13.57 -0.47 16.20
N ASP A 179 14.73 -0.75 16.75
CA ASP A 179 15.40 -2.05 16.70
C ASP A 179 15.97 -2.43 18.07
N GLY A 180 15.73 -3.67 18.52
CA GLY A 180 16.32 -4.25 19.72
C GLY A 180 15.88 -3.62 21.05
N ASP A 181 14.72 -2.99 21.10
CA ASP A 181 14.11 -2.39 22.29
C ASP A 181 12.61 -2.69 22.41
N GLU A 182 11.94 -2.15 23.42
CA GLU A 182 10.51 -2.39 23.68
C GLU A 182 9.56 -1.84 22.60
N MET A 183 10.03 -0.92 21.78
CA MET A 183 9.27 -0.33 20.67
C MET A 183 9.49 -1.07 19.35
N SER A 184 10.44 -2.01 19.33
CA SER A 184 10.75 -2.84 18.16
C SER A 184 9.60 -3.78 17.84
N ASN A 185 9.37 -3.99 16.55
CA ASN A 185 8.36 -4.92 16.05
C ASN A 185 8.75 -5.45 14.66
N ASP A 186 7.97 -6.41 14.14
CA ASP A 186 8.22 -7.00 12.83
C ASP A 186 8.19 -5.99 11.68
N TYR A 187 7.39 -4.94 11.78
CA TYR A 187 7.26 -3.93 10.73
C TYR A 187 8.50 -3.03 10.69
N SER A 188 8.99 -2.56 11.86
CA SER A 188 10.22 -1.79 11.94
C SER A 188 11.42 -2.61 11.45
N SER A 189 11.48 -3.89 11.79
CA SER A 189 12.52 -4.81 11.30
C SER A 189 12.49 -4.97 9.77
N LYS A 190 11.30 -5.08 9.16
CA LYS A 190 11.14 -5.15 7.70
C LYS A 190 11.54 -3.85 7.00
N VAL A 191 11.22 -2.70 7.60
CA VAL A 191 11.65 -1.38 7.09
C VAL A 191 13.17 -1.27 7.13
N ASN A 192 13.80 -1.59 8.28
CA ASN A 192 15.25 -1.57 8.43
C ASN A 192 15.94 -2.53 7.44
N THR A 193 15.38 -3.73 7.25
CA THR A 193 15.87 -4.70 6.25
C THR A 193 15.74 -4.17 4.84
N TRP A 194 14.60 -3.56 4.48
CA TRP A 194 14.38 -2.99 3.14
C TRP A 194 15.36 -1.85 2.82
N ILE A 195 15.61 -0.98 3.79
CA ILE A 195 16.61 0.09 3.67
C ILE A 195 18.04 -0.49 3.60
N GLY A 196 18.29 -1.62 4.25
CA GLY A 196 19.61 -2.23 4.38
C GLY A 196 20.40 -1.62 5.54
N VAL A 197 19.72 -1.31 6.65
CA VAL A 197 20.34 -0.72 7.85
C VAL A 197 21.36 -1.68 8.45
N THR A 198 22.56 -1.18 8.70
CA THR A 198 23.66 -1.91 9.34
C THR A 198 24.26 -1.17 10.53
N THR A 199 23.91 0.09 10.71
CA THR A 199 24.41 0.97 11.80
C THR A 199 23.31 1.87 12.31
N PHE A 200 23.44 2.35 13.56
CA PHE A 200 22.51 3.24 14.23
C PHE A 200 23.23 4.47 14.81
N PRO A 201 22.65 5.68 14.72
CA PRO A 201 21.45 5.99 13.96
C PRO A 201 21.66 5.89 12.46
N THR A 202 20.60 5.57 11.72
CA THR A 202 20.50 5.76 10.28
C THR A 202 19.29 6.63 9.97
N VAL A 203 19.45 7.70 9.20
CA VAL A 203 18.36 8.54 8.70
C VAL A 203 18.32 8.42 7.18
N THR A 204 17.20 7.95 6.66
CA THR A 204 16.98 7.81 5.22
C THR A 204 15.68 8.48 4.81
N MET A 205 15.52 8.70 3.51
CA MET A 205 14.29 9.28 2.97
C MET A 205 13.63 8.32 1.98
N ASN A 206 12.29 8.34 2.01
CA ASN A 206 11.44 7.75 0.97
C ASN A 206 11.71 6.27 0.69
N LEU A 207 12.10 5.48 1.72
CA LEU A 207 12.47 4.07 1.60
C LEU A 207 13.68 3.83 0.68
N ASN A 208 14.53 4.82 0.48
CA ASN A 208 15.77 4.65 -0.26
C ASN A 208 16.74 3.70 0.47
N ASN A 209 17.73 3.21 -0.26
CA ASN A 209 18.76 2.35 0.30
C ASN A 209 19.66 3.13 1.28
N ILE A 210 20.30 2.43 2.21
CA ILE A 210 21.25 3.00 3.19
C ILE A 210 22.37 3.82 2.54
N SER A 211 22.75 3.51 1.31
CA SER A 211 23.75 4.30 0.57
C SER A 211 23.34 5.76 0.32
N SER A 212 22.05 6.06 0.49
CA SER A 212 21.47 7.42 0.41
C SER A 212 21.10 7.97 1.79
N SER A 213 21.65 7.40 2.87
CA SER A 213 21.41 7.91 4.23
C SER A 213 22.07 9.28 4.45
N LEU A 214 21.40 10.10 5.27
CA LEU A 214 21.96 11.39 5.70
C LEU A 214 23.06 11.14 6.73
N THR A 215 24.20 11.77 6.56
CA THR A 215 25.32 11.64 7.52
C THR A 215 25.10 12.60 8.68
N MET A 216 24.68 12.08 9.84
CA MET A 216 24.44 12.88 11.03
C MET A 216 25.76 13.39 11.65
N SER A 217 25.75 14.68 12.02
CA SER A 217 26.82 15.33 12.78
C SER A 217 26.54 15.33 14.27
N THR A 218 27.46 15.85 15.07
CA THR A 218 27.24 16.06 16.51
C THR A 218 26.45 17.36 16.83
N ASN A 219 26.00 18.08 15.82
CA ASN A 219 25.26 19.35 15.95
C ASN A 219 23.84 19.21 15.40
N PHE A 220 22.84 19.49 16.24
CA PHE A 220 21.43 19.33 15.89
C PHE A 220 21.00 20.26 14.75
N SER A 221 21.47 21.54 14.77
CA SER A 221 21.14 22.50 13.72
C SER A 221 21.70 22.11 12.35
N GLN A 222 22.90 21.51 12.33
CA GLN A 222 23.44 20.96 11.09
C GLN A 222 22.62 19.76 10.61
N ASN A 223 22.18 18.90 11.52
CA ASN A 223 21.34 17.76 11.19
C ASN A 223 19.97 18.21 10.68
N ALA A 224 19.36 19.23 11.31
CA ALA A 224 18.12 19.86 10.85
C ALA A 224 18.27 20.45 9.44
N SER A 225 19.39 21.14 9.17
CA SER A 225 19.68 21.72 7.85
C SER A 225 19.88 20.64 6.78
N LEU A 226 20.54 19.51 7.10
CA LEU A 226 20.67 18.38 6.19
C LEU A 226 19.33 17.74 5.84
N ILE A 227 18.44 17.62 6.84
CA ILE A 227 17.07 17.13 6.62
C ILE A 227 16.31 18.12 5.73
N ASP A 228 16.39 19.43 6.02
CA ASP A 228 15.71 20.48 5.25
C ASP A 228 16.17 20.49 3.79
N GLU A 229 17.46 20.45 3.53
CA GLU A 229 18.00 20.38 2.17
C GLU A 229 17.45 19.17 1.39
N ALA A 230 17.47 18.00 2.02
CA ALA A 230 16.99 16.76 1.39
C ALA A 230 15.47 16.77 1.18
N VAL A 231 14.68 17.28 2.14
CA VAL A 231 13.23 17.45 2.02
C VAL A 231 12.91 18.46 0.92
N SER A 232 13.52 19.65 0.95
CA SER A 232 13.29 20.71 -0.03
C SER A 232 13.58 20.26 -1.46
N GLN A 233 14.67 19.51 -1.66
CA GLN A 233 14.98 18.92 -2.96
C GLN A 233 13.88 17.98 -3.44
N PHE A 234 13.39 17.09 -2.56
CA PHE A 234 12.37 16.11 -2.92
C PHE A 234 11.01 16.75 -3.22
N VAL A 235 10.53 17.67 -2.36
CA VAL A 235 9.23 18.31 -2.54
C VAL A 235 9.22 19.36 -3.68
N GLY A 236 10.40 19.77 -4.14
CA GLY A 236 10.57 20.63 -5.32
C GLY A 236 10.20 19.93 -6.63
N GLU A 237 10.26 18.61 -6.67
CA GLU A 237 9.83 17.80 -7.82
C GLU A 237 8.31 17.61 -7.82
N LYS A 238 7.73 17.24 -8.99
CA LYS A 238 6.30 16.89 -9.09
C LYS A 238 6.04 15.53 -8.44
N ALA A 239 4.95 15.42 -7.68
CA ALA A 239 4.43 14.12 -7.26
C ALA A 239 3.73 13.43 -8.43
N MET A 240 3.97 12.13 -8.59
CA MET A 240 3.32 11.30 -9.61
C MET A 240 1.97 10.77 -9.14
N SER A 241 1.63 10.96 -7.87
CA SER A 241 0.38 10.51 -7.25
C SER A 241 -0.13 11.49 -6.19
N GLY A 242 -1.45 11.68 -6.14
CA GLY A 242 -2.16 12.32 -5.04
C GLY A 242 -2.85 11.29 -4.17
N ILE A 243 -3.05 11.60 -2.89
CA ILE A 243 -3.67 10.70 -1.92
C ILE A 243 -4.76 11.47 -1.19
N ALA A 244 -5.98 10.95 -1.20
CA ALA A 244 -7.04 11.32 -0.27
C ALA A 244 -7.31 10.12 0.64
N VAL A 245 -7.48 10.34 1.94
CA VAL A 245 -7.62 9.27 2.92
C VAL A 245 -8.55 9.67 4.06
N ALA A 246 -9.30 8.71 4.57
CA ALA A 246 -10.03 8.80 5.83
C ALA A 246 -9.63 7.64 6.72
N VAL A 247 -9.44 7.92 8.00
CA VAL A 247 -8.98 6.97 9.02
C VAL A 247 -10.03 6.86 10.10
N SER A 248 -10.41 5.63 10.46
CA SER A 248 -11.39 5.36 11.52
C SER A 248 -10.85 4.33 12.50
N GLY A 249 -10.57 4.78 13.72
CA GLY A 249 -10.15 3.91 14.82
C GLY A 249 -11.35 3.46 15.63
N ARG A 250 -11.51 2.14 15.79
CA ARG A 250 -12.58 1.52 16.55
C ARG A 250 -12.00 0.69 17.68
N GLU A 251 -11.86 1.32 18.85
CA GLU A 251 -11.29 0.66 20.05
C GLU A 251 -12.15 -0.52 20.52
N ASP A 252 -13.47 -0.44 20.37
CA ASP A 252 -14.43 -1.47 20.75
C ASP A 252 -14.25 -2.79 19.98
N THR A 253 -13.85 -2.70 18.72
CA THR A 253 -13.58 -3.87 17.87
C THR A 253 -12.08 -4.16 17.71
N GLY A 254 -11.19 -3.28 18.18
CA GLY A 254 -9.76 -3.37 17.98
C GLY A 254 -9.33 -3.19 16.53
N LYS A 255 -10.09 -2.45 15.72
CA LYS A 255 -9.86 -2.26 14.28
C LYS A 255 -9.53 -0.83 13.94
N LEU A 256 -8.65 -0.66 12.95
CA LEU A 256 -8.33 0.60 12.32
C LEU A 256 -8.58 0.46 10.83
N ASP A 257 -9.64 1.14 10.35
CA ASP A 257 -9.97 1.21 8.93
C ASP A 257 -9.31 2.43 8.29
N VAL A 258 -8.67 2.21 7.15
CA VAL A 258 -8.03 3.24 6.32
C VAL A 258 -8.61 3.12 4.93
N ILE A 259 -9.49 4.01 4.55
CA ILE A 259 -10.10 4.06 3.21
C ILE A 259 -9.62 5.28 2.47
N GLY A 260 -9.58 5.22 1.16
CA GLY A 260 -9.10 6.37 0.41
C GLY A 260 -9.09 6.17 -1.09
N GLN A 261 -8.54 7.19 -1.74
CA GLN A 261 -8.34 7.25 -3.19
C GLN A 261 -6.93 7.70 -3.51
N VAL A 262 -6.36 7.11 -4.54
CA VAL A 262 -5.12 7.58 -5.18
C VAL A 262 -5.45 8.08 -6.57
N LYS A 263 -5.11 9.34 -6.85
CA LYS A 263 -5.22 9.92 -8.19
C LYS A 263 -3.85 9.90 -8.86
N ILE A 264 -3.79 9.32 -10.04
CA ILE A 264 -2.55 9.12 -10.78
C ILE A 264 -2.18 10.38 -11.55
N GLY A 265 -1.04 10.97 -11.25
CA GLY A 265 -0.49 12.14 -11.92
C GLY A 265 0.42 11.80 -13.11
N GLU A 266 1.02 10.60 -13.10
CA GLU A 266 1.87 10.11 -14.18
C GLU A 266 1.65 8.61 -14.40
N THR A 267 1.60 8.17 -15.67
CA THR A 267 1.35 6.77 -16.00
C THR A 267 2.45 5.86 -15.44
N GLY A 268 2.06 4.81 -14.70
CA GLY A 268 3.02 3.91 -14.06
C GLY A 268 2.39 2.79 -13.24
N GLN A 269 3.24 2.03 -12.56
CA GLN A 269 2.84 1.00 -11.60
C GLN A 269 3.12 1.50 -10.19
N TYR A 270 2.14 1.40 -9.32
CA TYR A 270 2.17 1.94 -7.98
C TYR A 270 1.84 0.89 -6.93
N ARG A 271 2.32 1.13 -5.72
CA ARG A 271 1.96 0.37 -4.52
C ARG A 271 1.49 1.34 -3.45
N ILE A 272 0.76 0.81 -2.47
CA ILE A 272 0.23 1.59 -1.36
C ILE A 272 0.45 0.86 -0.04
N VAL A 273 0.74 1.62 1.01
CA VAL A 273 0.86 1.12 2.37
C VAL A 273 0.47 2.20 3.38
N ALA A 274 -0.14 1.79 4.47
CA ALA A 274 -0.44 2.61 5.63
C ALA A 274 0.39 2.16 6.83
N TRP A 275 1.00 3.11 7.54
CA TRP A 275 1.73 2.88 8.79
C TRP A 275 1.04 3.60 9.95
N LEU A 276 0.76 2.88 11.03
CA LEU A 276 0.34 3.48 12.29
C LEU A 276 1.57 3.94 13.05
N LEU A 277 1.62 5.22 13.36
CA LEU A 277 2.68 5.88 14.09
C LEU A 277 2.15 6.36 15.44
N GLU A 278 2.88 6.14 16.53
CA GLU A 278 2.52 6.56 17.89
C GLU A 278 3.50 7.59 18.42
N ASP A 279 2.98 8.64 19.05
CA ASP A 279 3.74 9.70 19.71
C ASP A 279 3.71 9.52 21.25
N GLY A 280 4.67 10.15 21.93
CA GLY A 280 4.66 10.31 23.38
C GLY A 280 5.01 9.07 24.18
N ILE A 281 5.63 8.05 23.56
CA ILE A 281 6.07 6.85 24.27
C ILE A 281 7.22 7.20 25.21
N LYS A 282 7.07 6.87 26.49
CA LYS A 282 8.10 7.10 27.52
C LYS A 282 8.99 5.88 27.68
N ALA A 283 10.27 6.06 27.39
CA ALA A 283 11.31 5.05 27.63
C ALA A 283 12.65 5.75 27.85
N GLU A 284 13.51 5.17 28.69
CA GLU A 284 14.85 5.71 28.94
C GLU A 284 15.72 5.54 27.68
N GLN A 285 16.33 6.64 27.23
CA GLN A 285 17.26 6.66 26.10
C GLN A 285 18.70 6.71 26.60
N THR A 286 19.54 5.79 26.14
CA THR A 286 20.98 5.90 26.34
C THR A 286 21.52 7.09 25.55
N VAL A 287 22.32 7.95 26.22
CA VAL A 287 22.87 9.19 25.61
C VAL A 287 24.38 9.21 25.79
N ALA A 288 25.11 9.45 24.72
CA ALA A 288 26.57 9.59 24.76
C ALA A 288 26.99 10.89 25.49
N SER A 289 28.15 10.84 26.15
CA SER A 289 28.70 12.03 26.83
C SER A 289 28.85 13.21 25.86
N GLY A 290 28.41 14.38 26.29
CA GLY A 290 28.47 15.63 25.51
C GLY A 290 27.25 15.86 24.59
N ILE A 291 26.26 14.97 24.58
CA ILE A 291 24.95 15.19 23.96
C ILE A 291 24.01 15.64 25.07
N GLU A 292 23.46 16.86 24.96
CA GLU A 292 22.56 17.44 25.95
C GLU A 292 21.11 17.40 25.43
N GLY A 293 20.17 17.16 26.33
CA GLY A 293 18.74 17.13 26.04
C GLY A 293 18.00 16.00 26.76
N ASP A 294 16.66 16.07 26.74
CA ASP A 294 15.78 14.99 27.18
C ASP A 294 15.27 14.23 25.96
N PHE A 295 15.67 12.97 25.85
CA PHE A 295 15.29 12.07 24.77
C PHE A 295 14.45 10.89 25.27
N SER A 296 13.87 10.99 26.47
CA SER A 296 13.03 9.96 27.09
C SER A 296 11.61 9.88 26.49
N THR A 297 11.29 10.74 25.54
CA THR A 297 10.00 10.73 24.82
C THR A 297 10.22 10.39 23.36
N HIS A 298 9.66 9.26 22.93
CA HIS A 298 9.76 8.76 21.57
C HIS A 298 8.49 9.09 20.79
N ASN A 299 8.65 9.68 19.62
CA ASN A 299 7.57 10.11 18.74
C ASN A 299 7.68 9.47 17.37
N ASN A 300 6.57 9.43 16.63
CA ASN A 300 6.48 8.84 15.30
C ASN A 300 6.91 7.36 15.24
N VAL A 301 6.76 6.63 16.32
CA VAL A 301 7.18 5.24 16.43
C VAL A 301 6.28 4.35 15.57
N LEU A 302 6.86 3.60 14.63
CA LEU A 302 6.14 2.66 13.78
C LEU A 302 5.61 1.50 14.62
N ARG A 303 4.26 1.37 14.71
CA ARG A 303 3.58 0.35 15.52
C ARG A 303 2.99 -0.75 14.66
N LEU A 304 2.27 -0.39 13.58
CA LEU A 304 1.62 -1.32 12.66
C LEU A 304 1.84 -0.90 11.22
N SER A 305 1.71 -1.85 10.31
CA SER A 305 1.65 -1.61 8.87
C SER A 305 0.54 -2.44 8.25
N SER A 306 -0.15 -1.87 7.26
CA SER A 306 -1.18 -2.56 6.48
C SER A 306 -0.62 -3.64 5.55
N SER A 307 0.71 -3.73 5.41
CA SER A 307 1.39 -4.72 4.57
C SER A 307 2.59 -5.33 5.27
N SER A 308 2.86 -6.58 4.95
CA SER A 308 4.09 -7.26 5.34
C SER A 308 5.34 -6.76 4.60
N LYS A 309 5.16 -5.96 3.54
CA LYS A 309 6.24 -5.35 2.74
C LYS A 309 6.37 -3.87 3.12
N ALA A 310 7.57 -3.40 3.41
CA ALA A 310 7.82 -2.00 3.75
C ALA A 310 7.30 -1.00 2.68
N TYR A 311 7.30 -1.42 1.41
CA TYR A 311 6.89 -0.62 0.25
C TYR A 311 5.44 -0.88 -0.21
N GLY A 312 4.69 -1.71 0.51
CA GLY A 312 3.26 -1.91 0.33
C GLY A 312 2.84 -2.94 -0.70
N GLU A 313 1.51 -3.06 -0.85
CA GLU A 313 0.86 -3.92 -1.81
C GLU A 313 0.55 -3.15 -3.10
N GLN A 314 0.27 -3.89 -4.16
CA GLN A 314 -0.02 -3.30 -5.46
C GLN A 314 -1.30 -2.46 -5.43
N LEU A 315 -1.21 -1.27 -5.98
CA LEU A 315 -2.36 -0.41 -6.20
C LEU A 315 -2.99 -0.76 -7.56
N GLY A 316 -4.29 -1.05 -7.55
CA GLY A 316 -4.98 -1.58 -8.73
C GLY A 316 -4.58 -3.03 -9.06
N GLN A 317 -5.26 -3.63 -10.01
CA GLN A 317 -5.10 -5.05 -10.36
C GLN A 317 -3.95 -5.25 -11.37
N ASN A 318 -2.71 -5.37 -10.91
CA ASN A 318 -1.52 -5.68 -11.74
C ASN A 318 -1.38 -4.87 -13.04
N GLN A 319 -1.90 -3.65 -13.09
CA GLN A 319 -1.98 -2.85 -14.29
C GLN A 319 -1.11 -1.61 -14.19
N THR A 320 -0.62 -1.17 -15.35
CA THR A 320 -0.12 0.18 -15.49
C THR A 320 -1.31 1.14 -15.41
N LEU A 321 -1.30 1.99 -14.41
CA LEU A 321 -2.33 2.99 -14.19
C LEU A 321 -2.02 4.22 -15.02
N SER A 322 -3.01 4.68 -15.80
CA SER A 322 -2.86 5.88 -16.64
C SER A 322 -3.00 7.17 -15.84
N LYS A 323 -2.36 8.24 -16.29
CA LYS A 323 -2.57 9.58 -15.73
C LYS A 323 -4.06 9.93 -15.69
N GLY A 324 -4.53 10.50 -14.60
CA GLY A 324 -5.93 10.85 -14.35
C GLY A 324 -6.77 9.73 -13.74
N THR A 325 -6.28 8.47 -13.74
CA THR A 325 -7.01 7.37 -13.10
C THR A 325 -7.15 7.63 -11.61
N LEU A 326 -8.36 7.45 -11.10
CA LEU A 326 -8.70 7.43 -9.68
C LEU A 326 -8.81 5.97 -9.24
N VAL A 327 -8.10 5.59 -8.20
CA VAL A 327 -8.09 4.21 -7.67
C VAL A 327 -8.46 4.23 -6.20
N ASP A 328 -9.58 3.60 -5.87
CA ASP A 328 -9.99 3.43 -4.48
C ASP A 328 -9.13 2.37 -3.78
N PHE A 329 -8.95 2.54 -2.47
CA PHE A 329 -8.34 1.54 -1.62
C PHE A 329 -9.05 1.45 -0.26
N ALA A 330 -9.02 0.27 0.33
CA ALA A 330 -9.44 0.04 1.71
C ALA A 330 -8.48 -0.94 2.39
N MET A 331 -7.97 -0.54 3.54
CA MET A 331 -7.06 -1.34 4.36
C MET A 331 -7.61 -1.44 5.77
N GLU A 332 -7.33 -2.54 6.45
CA GLU A 332 -7.63 -2.73 7.86
C GLU A 332 -6.37 -3.13 8.59
N MET A 333 -6.14 -2.54 9.75
CA MET A 333 -5.11 -2.97 10.68
C MET A 333 -5.78 -3.42 11.98
N ASN A 334 -5.30 -4.53 12.56
CA ASN A 334 -5.77 -5.00 13.84
C ASN A 334 -4.96 -4.31 14.94
N LEU A 335 -5.61 -3.45 15.72
CA LEU A 335 -4.95 -2.71 16.81
C LEU A 335 -4.42 -3.63 17.92
N ASN A 336 -4.97 -4.85 18.03
CA ASN A 336 -4.50 -5.84 19.02
C ASN A 336 -3.14 -6.45 18.65
N ASP A 337 -2.65 -6.25 17.42
CA ASP A 337 -1.33 -6.71 16.98
C ASP A 337 -0.20 -5.78 17.47
N ALA A 338 -0.53 -4.66 18.13
CA ALA A 338 0.42 -3.75 18.75
C ALA A 338 0.04 -3.40 20.20
N THR A 339 1.02 -3.20 21.04
CA THR A 339 0.81 -2.63 22.38
C THR A 339 0.87 -1.11 22.23
N LEU A 340 -0.27 -0.45 22.18
CA LEU A 340 -0.38 1.01 22.09
C LEU A 340 -0.58 1.61 23.50
N ASN A 341 0.03 2.75 23.77
CA ASN A 341 -0.26 3.50 25.00
C ASN A 341 -1.61 4.22 24.89
N SER A 342 -1.90 4.79 23.72
CA SER A 342 -3.18 5.44 23.47
C SER A 342 -3.40 5.59 21.96
N LEU A 343 -4.58 5.19 21.48
CA LEU A 343 -4.96 5.44 20.07
C LEU A 343 -5.05 6.95 19.77
N GLY A 344 -5.39 7.77 20.77
CA GLY A 344 -5.43 9.23 20.62
C GLY A 344 -4.06 9.88 20.37
N ASN A 345 -2.95 9.18 20.67
CA ASN A 345 -1.58 9.62 20.35
C ASN A 345 -1.09 9.08 19.00
N CYS A 346 -1.96 8.41 18.26
CA CYS A 346 -1.60 7.78 17.01
C CYS A 346 -2.05 8.63 15.80
N LYS A 347 -1.37 8.39 14.69
CA LYS A 347 -1.65 8.95 13.37
C LYS A 347 -1.26 7.94 12.31
N VAL A 348 -1.85 8.05 11.13
CA VAL A 348 -1.58 7.12 10.03
C VAL A 348 -0.82 7.84 8.91
N ALA A 349 0.34 7.33 8.56
CA ALA A 349 1.06 7.73 7.35
C ALA A 349 0.64 6.82 6.20
N VAL A 350 -0.05 7.36 5.20
CA VAL A 350 -0.41 6.64 3.98
C VAL A 350 0.52 7.07 2.87
N MET A 351 1.20 6.12 2.26
CA MET A 351 2.18 6.41 1.21
C MET A 351 1.95 5.59 -0.04
N VAL A 352 2.16 6.24 -1.18
CA VAL A 352 2.23 5.60 -2.49
C VAL A 352 3.70 5.44 -2.85
N THR A 353 4.08 4.24 -3.29
CA THR A 353 5.42 3.95 -3.77
C THR A 353 5.41 3.60 -5.26
N SER A 354 6.49 3.93 -5.94
CA SER A 354 6.71 3.61 -7.35
C SER A 354 8.08 2.98 -7.54
N ALA A 355 8.25 2.22 -8.63
CA ALA A 355 9.52 1.58 -8.95
C ALA A 355 10.53 2.60 -9.50
N LYS A 356 11.66 2.76 -8.84
CA LYS A 356 12.84 3.49 -9.35
C LYS A 356 14.06 2.58 -9.31
N THR A 357 14.75 2.44 -10.43
CA THR A 357 16.02 1.66 -10.54
C THR A 357 15.96 0.27 -9.90
N GLY A 358 14.83 -0.45 -10.12
CA GLY A 358 14.62 -1.81 -9.58
C GLY A 358 14.20 -1.88 -8.12
N ARG A 359 13.88 -0.75 -7.48
CA ARG A 359 13.47 -0.64 -6.08
C ARG A 359 12.18 0.19 -5.98
N TYR A 360 11.31 -0.17 -5.04
CA TYR A 360 10.15 0.66 -4.69
C TYR A 360 10.55 1.73 -3.68
N VAL A 361 10.29 2.99 -4.02
CA VAL A 361 10.53 4.18 -3.17
C VAL A 361 9.25 5.01 -3.08
N VAL A 362 9.12 5.79 -2.01
CA VAL A 362 7.96 6.65 -1.81
C VAL A 362 7.94 7.75 -2.88
N ASP A 363 6.82 7.83 -3.58
CA ASP A 363 6.50 8.95 -4.47
C ASP A 363 5.85 10.10 -3.70
N ASN A 364 4.86 9.76 -2.87
CA ASN A 364 4.15 10.74 -2.04
C ASN A 364 3.66 10.09 -0.74
N VAL A 365 3.46 10.89 0.30
CA VAL A 365 2.94 10.47 1.60
C VAL A 365 2.04 11.53 2.19
N VAL A 366 0.96 11.11 2.86
CA VAL A 366 0.10 11.97 3.66
C VAL A 366 0.03 11.45 5.09
N LEU A 367 -0.18 12.35 6.05
CA LEU A 367 -0.35 12.02 7.45
C LEU A 367 -1.77 12.38 7.86
N CYS A 368 -2.52 11.40 8.34
CA CYS A 368 -3.92 11.56 8.76
C CYS A 368 -4.06 11.21 10.25
N PRO A 369 -4.63 12.10 11.07
CA PRO A 369 -4.98 11.76 12.45
C PRO A 369 -6.02 10.63 12.51
N ILE A 370 -6.13 9.98 13.67
CA ILE A 370 -7.20 9.00 13.91
C ILE A 370 -8.55 9.71 13.94
N ASN A 371 -9.56 9.12 13.31
CA ASN A 371 -10.92 9.64 13.16
C ASN A 371 -10.99 11.00 12.43
N ASP A 372 -10.13 11.16 11.43
CA ASP A 372 -10.03 12.34 10.60
C ASP A 372 -9.83 11.96 9.13
N ALA A 373 -9.84 12.95 8.24
CA ALA A 373 -9.65 12.73 6.81
C ALA A 373 -8.79 13.84 6.18
N VAL A 374 -8.05 13.47 5.14
CA VAL A 374 -7.21 14.35 4.34
C VAL A 374 -7.65 14.28 2.89
N ALA A 375 -8.00 15.46 2.32
CA ALA A 375 -8.35 15.58 0.91
C ALA A 375 -7.10 15.54 0.00
N PHE A 376 -7.32 15.41 -1.31
CA PHE A 376 -6.27 15.67 -2.28
C PHE A 376 -5.73 17.10 -2.13
N GLU A 377 -4.42 17.22 -2.11
CA GLU A 377 -3.73 18.51 -2.10
C GLU A 377 -3.05 18.71 -3.45
N TYR A 378 -3.56 19.65 -4.20
CA TYR A 378 -3.05 20.04 -5.52
C TYR A 378 -2.00 21.14 -5.43
N LYS A 379 -1.10 21.18 -6.44
CA LYS A 379 -0.04 22.18 -6.54
C LYS A 379 -0.15 22.95 -7.85
#